data_c16758729dc40295350fa312fb5c9ee3
#
_entry.id   c16758729dc40295350fa312fb5c9ee3
#
_cell.length_a   1.000
_cell.length_b   1.000
_cell.length_c   1.000
_cell.angle_alpha   90.00
_cell.angle_beta   90.00
_cell.angle_gamma   90.00
#
_symmetry.space_group_name_H-M   'P 1'
#
loop_
_entity.id
_entity.type
_entity.pdbx_description
1 polymer ?
#
loop_
_entity_poly.entity_id
_entity_poly.type
_entity_poly.pdbx_seq_one_letter_code
_entity_poly.pdbx_strand_id
1 'polypeptide(L)'
;MSEEILVKQGAPTLAGIKTGSLFPCPCRDEGALLDDIRRLNRLLAPKGLCLLPIRFKDGQALLYLYRPAVLHRDLQNRLARRILSDAGYPADGGCGRCVAQLIRRFREDGQFPHEVGLFLSYPPEDVQGFIDHRACDFKCAGLWKVYSDERRAQRLFSRFKHCTEDYCARWQTGWDIDRLAVATRRAGTQPASDTFRRPGLCGGGKCDTIAAMSLETRRDTSCG
;
A
#
# COMPACT_ATOMS: atom_id res chain seq x y z
N MET A 1 3.34 -8.53 16.65
CA MET A 1 2.70 -7.39 15.93
C MET A 1 1.24 -7.29 16.34
N SER A 2 0.73 -6.08 16.58
CA SER A 2 -0.72 -5.88 16.76
C SER A 2 -1.43 -6.04 15.41
N GLU A 3 -2.44 -6.90 15.34
CA GLU A 3 -3.28 -7.06 14.14
C GLU A 3 -4.07 -5.79 13.82
N GLU A 4 -4.35 -4.96 14.84
CA GLU A 4 -4.97 -3.65 14.68
C GLU A 4 -4.18 -2.72 13.75
N ILE A 5 -2.83 -2.74 13.84
CA ILE A 5 -1.97 -1.97 12.92
C ILE A 5 -2.19 -2.43 11.48
N LEU A 6 -2.27 -3.74 11.26
CA LEU A 6 -2.53 -4.31 9.92
C LEU A 6 -3.88 -3.86 9.39
N VAL A 7 -4.92 -3.80 10.23
CA VAL A 7 -6.25 -3.31 9.83
C VAL A 7 -6.21 -1.82 9.51
N LYS A 8 -5.68 -0.99 10.42
CA LYS A 8 -5.62 0.47 10.24
C LYS A 8 -4.84 0.90 9.00
N GLN A 9 -3.73 0.22 8.70
CA GLN A 9 -2.83 0.60 7.61
C GLN A 9 -3.10 -0.17 6.31
N GLY A 10 -3.66 -1.37 6.42
CA GLY A 10 -3.82 -2.31 5.30
C GLY A 10 -5.26 -2.50 4.81
N ALA A 11 -6.28 -1.89 5.44
CA ALA A 11 -7.69 -2.12 5.13
C ALA A 11 -8.02 -2.08 3.62
N PRO A 12 -7.62 -1.09 2.82
CA PRO A 12 -7.91 -1.08 1.38
C PRO A 12 -7.27 -2.26 0.63
N THR A 13 -6.11 -2.73 1.09
CA THR A 13 -5.45 -3.91 0.51
C THR A 13 -6.12 -5.20 0.97
N LEU A 14 -6.52 -5.31 2.25
CA LEU A 14 -7.32 -6.43 2.77
C LEU A 14 -8.67 -6.54 2.03
N ALA A 15 -9.30 -5.42 1.74
CA ALA A 15 -10.56 -5.33 0.98
C ALA A 15 -10.43 -5.61 -0.53
N GLY A 16 -9.20 -5.69 -1.06
CA GLY A 16 -8.96 -5.91 -2.50
C GLY A 16 -9.18 -4.70 -3.39
N ILE A 17 -9.28 -3.50 -2.83
CA ILE A 17 -9.46 -2.25 -3.59
C ILE A 17 -8.15 -1.48 -3.82
N LYS A 18 -7.05 -1.94 -3.21
CA LYS A 18 -5.69 -1.43 -3.35
C LYS A 18 -4.70 -2.57 -3.54
N THR A 19 -3.68 -2.38 -4.35
CA THR A 19 -2.67 -3.41 -4.65
C THR A 19 -1.77 -3.71 -3.48
N GLY A 20 -1.31 -2.66 -2.79
CA GLY A 20 -0.42 -2.81 -1.65
C GLY A 20 -0.44 -1.62 -0.70
N SER A 21 -0.06 -1.88 0.54
CA SER A 21 0.11 -0.90 1.61
C SER A 21 1.47 -1.09 2.26
N LEU A 22 2.20 0.00 2.42
CA LEU A 22 3.50 0.07 3.07
C LEU A 22 3.33 0.88 4.36
N PHE A 23 3.75 0.33 5.50
CA PHE A 23 3.53 0.99 6.79
C PHE A 23 4.56 0.58 7.85
N PRO A 24 4.90 1.50 8.77
CA PRO A 24 5.77 1.19 9.89
C PRO A 24 5.03 0.36 10.94
N CYS A 25 5.79 -0.52 11.60
CA CYS A 25 5.34 -1.32 12.73
C CYS A 25 6.41 -1.28 13.83
N PRO A 26 6.09 -0.93 15.08
CA PRO A 26 7.03 -1.04 16.18
C PRO A 26 7.58 -2.46 16.29
N CYS A 27 8.90 -2.59 16.43
CA CYS A 27 9.59 -3.86 16.45
C CYS A 27 10.67 -3.84 17.53
N ARG A 28 10.41 -4.49 18.68
CA ARG A 28 11.38 -4.68 19.75
C ARG A 28 12.17 -5.97 19.59
N ASP A 29 11.55 -6.98 18.96
CA ASP A 29 12.11 -8.30 18.70
C ASP A 29 11.77 -8.69 17.25
N GLU A 30 12.81 -8.77 16.43
CA GLU A 30 12.66 -9.12 14.99
C GLU A 30 12.20 -10.57 14.82
N GLY A 31 12.68 -11.49 15.68
CA GLY A 31 12.31 -12.90 15.63
C GLY A 31 10.81 -13.09 15.90
N ALA A 32 10.32 -12.51 16.99
CA ALA A 32 8.90 -12.52 17.32
C ALA A 32 8.03 -11.89 16.22
N LEU A 33 8.47 -10.78 15.62
CA LEU A 33 7.75 -10.16 14.51
C LEU A 33 7.72 -11.05 13.27
N LEU A 34 8.82 -11.73 12.94
CA LEU A 34 8.86 -12.67 11.80
C LEU A 34 7.93 -13.87 12.02
N ASP A 35 7.80 -14.37 13.25
CA ASP A 35 6.85 -15.45 13.57
C ASP A 35 5.39 -14.97 13.45
N ASP A 36 5.08 -13.76 13.89
CA ASP A 36 3.77 -13.13 13.67
C ASP A 36 3.46 -13.01 12.17
N ILE A 37 4.41 -12.54 11.36
CA ILE A 37 4.27 -12.43 9.90
C ILE A 37 4.01 -13.80 9.29
N ARG A 38 4.74 -14.83 9.70
CA ARG A 38 4.52 -16.22 9.23
C ARG A 38 3.12 -16.73 9.60
N ARG A 39 2.67 -16.46 10.83
CA ARG A 39 1.32 -16.81 11.29
C ARG A 39 0.25 -16.12 10.46
N LEU A 40 0.37 -14.81 10.25
CA LEU A 40 -0.57 -14.03 9.44
C LEU A 40 -0.56 -14.48 7.97
N ASN A 41 0.59 -14.77 7.39
CA ASN A 41 0.65 -15.24 6.01
C ASN A 41 -0.05 -16.60 5.82
N ARG A 42 -0.16 -17.46 6.83
CA ARG A 42 -0.97 -18.68 6.74
C ARG A 42 -2.46 -18.39 6.53
N LEU A 43 -2.97 -17.28 7.06
CA LEU A 43 -4.35 -16.81 6.87
C LEU A 43 -4.52 -16.01 5.57
N LEU A 44 -3.53 -15.20 5.22
CA LEU A 44 -3.58 -14.24 4.12
C LEU A 44 -3.31 -14.88 2.74
N ALA A 45 -2.36 -15.83 2.68
CA ALA A 45 -1.94 -16.43 1.41
C ALA A 45 -3.08 -17.17 0.66
N PRO A 46 -3.96 -17.94 1.31
CA PRO A 46 -5.12 -18.55 0.62
C PRO A 46 -6.06 -17.53 0.00
N LYS A 47 -6.05 -16.27 0.50
CA LYS A 47 -6.85 -15.15 -0.01
C LYS A 47 -6.12 -14.29 -1.05
N GLY A 48 -4.92 -14.70 -1.44
CA GLY A 48 -4.11 -14.00 -2.44
C GLY A 48 -3.43 -12.74 -1.91
N LEU A 49 -3.13 -12.69 -0.62
CA LEU A 49 -2.40 -11.62 0.06
C LEU A 49 -1.04 -12.13 0.55
N CYS A 50 -0.08 -11.24 0.63
CA CYS A 50 1.25 -11.51 1.18
C CYS A 50 1.70 -10.33 2.05
N LEU A 51 2.24 -10.62 3.22
CA LEU A 51 2.83 -9.65 4.15
C LEU A 51 4.33 -9.92 4.25
N LEU A 52 5.16 -8.91 3.99
CA LEU A 52 6.63 -9.02 4.02
C LEU A 52 7.25 -7.90 4.86
N PRO A 53 8.34 -8.16 5.59
CA PRO A 53 9.18 -7.12 6.13
C PRO A 53 10.12 -6.61 5.03
N ILE A 54 10.14 -5.30 4.83
CA ILE A 54 11.01 -4.61 3.87
C ILE A 54 12.35 -4.27 4.53
N ARG A 55 12.30 -3.65 5.72
CA ARG A 55 13.47 -3.16 6.44
C ARG A 55 13.20 -3.14 7.94
N PHE A 56 14.25 -3.41 8.73
CA PHE A 56 14.29 -3.18 10.16
C PHE A 56 15.26 -2.03 10.44
N LYS A 57 14.85 -1.02 11.17
CA LYS A 57 15.69 0.11 11.53
C LYS A 57 15.11 0.83 12.76
N ASP A 58 15.96 1.22 13.69
CA ASP A 58 15.65 2.07 14.85
C ASP A 58 14.42 1.58 15.66
N GLY A 59 14.34 0.28 15.92
CA GLY A 59 13.23 -0.31 16.67
C GLY A 59 11.91 -0.35 15.91
N GLN A 60 11.94 -0.18 14.58
CA GLN A 60 10.80 -0.25 13.71
C GLN A 60 11.03 -1.22 12.56
N ALA A 61 9.97 -1.90 12.13
CA ALA A 61 9.92 -2.64 10.89
C ALA A 61 9.07 -1.86 9.87
N LEU A 62 9.54 -1.77 8.63
CA LEU A 62 8.73 -1.34 7.51
C LEU A 62 8.09 -2.57 6.88
N LEU A 63 6.76 -2.67 6.91
CA LEU A 63 6.01 -3.83 6.43
C LEU A 63 5.29 -3.50 5.12
N TYR A 64 5.23 -4.48 4.22
CA TYR A 64 4.52 -4.39 2.96
C TYR A 64 3.47 -5.51 2.87
N LEU A 65 2.19 -5.10 2.91
CA LEU A 65 1.05 -5.95 2.63
C LEU A 65 0.63 -5.75 1.18
N TYR A 66 0.53 -6.81 0.37
CA TYR A 66 0.18 -6.67 -1.04
C TYR A 66 -0.54 -7.89 -1.61
N ARG A 67 -1.11 -7.72 -2.80
CA ARG A 67 -1.76 -8.76 -3.59
C ARG A 67 -0.91 -9.10 -4.81
N PRO A 68 -0.17 -10.22 -4.81
CA PRO A 68 0.76 -10.58 -5.89
C PRO A 68 0.13 -10.57 -7.29
N ALA A 69 -1.08 -11.13 -7.44
CA ALA A 69 -1.76 -11.19 -8.73
C ALA A 69 -2.19 -9.80 -9.25
N VAL A 70 -2.62 -8.91 -8.33
CA VAL A 70 -2.99 -7.53 -8.67
C VAL A 70 -1.75 -6.73 -9.01
N LEU A 71 -0.69 -6.84 -8.20
CA LEU A 71 0.60 -6.19 -8.45
C LEU A 71 1.16 -6.61 -9.81
N HIS A 72 1.16 -7.91 -10.11
CA HIS A 72 1.63 -8.41 -11.41
C HIS A 72 0.91 -7.70 -12.57
N ARG A 73 -0.42 -7.61 -12.50
CA ARG A 73 -1.23 -6.93 -13.53
C ARG A 73 -0.90 -5.43 -13.61
N ASP A 74 -0.79 -4.75 -12.47
CA ASP A 74 -0.56 -3.29 -12.43
C ASP A 74 0.82 -2.93 -12.98
N LEU A 75 1.85 -3.75 -12.73
CA LEU A 75 3.19 -3.59 -13.28
C LEU A 75 3.29 -3.91 -14.78
N GLN A 76 2.26 -4.48 -15.42
CA GLN A 76 2.21 -4.64 -16.89
C GLN A 76 1.87 -3.32 -17.61
N ASN A 77 1.43 -2.28 -16.91
CA ASN A 77 1.21 -0.96 -17.51
C ASN A 77 2.49 -0.48 -18.20
N ARG A 78 2.39 0.04 -19.42
CA ARG A 78 3.55 0.45 -20.25
C ARG A 78 4.41 1.50 -19.55
N LEU A 79 3.79 2.51 -18.93
CA LEU A 79 4.51 3.56 -18.21
C LEU A 79 5.16 3.02 -16.92
N ALA A 80 4.44 2.18 -16.16
CA ALA A 80 5.00 1.54 -14.98
C ALA A 80 6.24 0.70 -15.31
N ARG A 81 6.20 -0.09 -16.39
CA ARG A 81 7.35 -0.87 -16.87
C ARG A 81 8.54 0.01 -17.22
N ARG A 82 8.29 1.15 -17.88
CA ARG A 82 9.34 2.12 -18.22
C ARG A 82 9.99 2.69 -16.95
N ILE A 83 9.18 3.20 -16.01
CA ILE A 83 9.68 3.74 -14.74
C ILE A 83 10.54 2.71 -13.99
N LEU A 84 10.08 1.45 -13.92
CA LEU A 84 10.83 0.38 -13.27
C LEU A 84 12.13 0.05 -14.00
N SER A 85 12.11 0.00 -15.35
CA SER A 85 13.32 -0.23 -16.16
C SER A 85 14.35 0.87 -15.93
N ASP A 86 13.92 2.13 -15.96
CA ASP A 86 14.79 3.30 -15.73
C ASP A 86 15.38 3.30 -14.30
N ALA A 87 14.64 2.73 -13.32
CA ALA A 87 15.09 2.54 -11.94
C ALA A 87 15.91 1.24 -11.73
N GLY A 88 16.24 0.49 -12.78
CA GLY A 88 17.07 -0.71 -12.72
C GLY A 88 16.36 -1.97 -12.20
N TYR A 89 15.03 -2.03 -12.33
CA TYR A 89 14.28 -3.25 -12.03
C TYR A 89 14.36 -4.24 -13.20
N PRO A 90 14.31 -5.57 -12.94
CA PRO A 90 14.40 -6.57 -13.99
C PRO A 90 13.19 -6.49 -14.94
N ALA A 91 13.44 -6.21 -16.22
CA ALA A 91 12.41 -5.99 -17.24
C ALA A 91 11.49 -7.21 -17.44
N ASP A 92 12.06 -8.42 -17.37
CA ASP A 92 11.38 -9.70 -17.60
C ASP A 92 11.11 -10.46 -16.29
N GLY A 93 11.29 -9.78 -15.16
CA GLY A 93 11.02 -10.32 -13.84
C GLY A 93 9.53 -10.31 -13.52
N GLY A 94 8.95 -11.45 -13.16
CA GLY A 94 7.63 -11.46 -12.52
C GLY A 94 7.60 -10.56 -11.28
N CYS A 95 6.41 -10.21 -10.78
CA CYS A 95 6.25 -9.27 -9.65
C CYS A 95 7.11 -9.63 -8.42
N GLY A 96 7.43 -10.90 -8.19
CA GLY A 96 8.32 -11.34 -7.11
C GLY A 96 9.74 -10.80 -7.24
N ARG A 97 10.32 -10.74 -8.46
CA ARG A 97 11.64 -10.14 -8.67
C ARG A 97 11.62 -8.62 -8.47
N CYS A 98 10.54 -7.97 -8.89
CA CYS A 98 10.35 -6.54 -8.63
C CYS A 98 10.24 -6.25 -7.13
N VAL A 99 9.51 -7.05 -6.37
CA VAL A 99 9.43 -6.92 -4.90
C VAL A 99 10.78 -7.17 -4.25
N ALA A 100 11.53 -8.18 -4.68
CA ALA A 100 12.88 -8.44 -4.17
C ALA A 100 13.83 -7.27 -4.45
N GLN A 101 13.75 -6.66 -5.64
CA GLN A 101 14.50 -5.45 -5.98
C GLN A 101 14.10 -4.26 -5.11
N LEU A 102 12.79 -4.05 -4.88
CA LEU A 102 12.28 -3.00 -3.99
C LEU A 102 12.85 -3.16 -2.57
N ILE A 103 12.83 -4.39 -2.02
CA ILE A 103 13.40 -4.68 -0.71
C ILE A 103 14.88 -4.32 -0.66
N ARG A 104 15.65 -4.68 -1.70
CA ARG A 104 17.08 -4.33 -1.79
C ARG A 104 17.30 -2.83 -1.77
N ARG A 105 16.54 -2.07 -2.58
CA ARG A 105 16.64 -0.61 -2.62
C ARG A 105 16.32 0.08 -1.29
N PHE A 106 15.36 -0.45 -0.54
CA PHE A 106 15.06 0.05 0.82
C PHE A 106 16.15 -0.25 1.85
N ARG A 107 17.00 -1.27 1.61
CA ARG A 107 18.10 -1.65 2.51
C ARG A 107 19.41 -0.96 2.18
N GLU A 108 19.60 -0.56 0.93
CA GLU A 108 20.73 0.24 0.50
C GLU A 108 20.60 1.63 1.14
N ASP A 109 21.67 2.11 1.81
CA ASP A 109 21.71 3.46 2.38
C ASP A 109 21.75 4.47 1.24
N GLY A 110 20.66 5.13 0.97
CA GLY A 110 20.52 6.05 -0.14
C GLY A 110 19.14 6.73 -0.16
N GLN A 111 18.77 7.18 -1.32
CA GLN A 111 17.49 7.86 -1.53
C GLN A 111 16.32 6.89 -1.41
N PHE A 112 15.20 7.38 -0.89
CA PHE A 112 13.93 6.66 -0.83
C PHE A 112 13.48 6.30 -2.26
N PRO A 113 13.11 5.03 -2.53
CA PRO A 113 12.73 4.60 -3.88
C PRO A 113 11.37 5.20 -4.27
N HIS A 114 11.36 6.27 -5.06
CA HIS A 114 10.13 7.00 -5.42
C HIS A 114 9.17 6.17 -6.28
N GLU A 115 9.69 5.21 -7.03
CA GLU A 115 8.92 4.23 -7.81
C GLU A 115 8.08 3.28 -6.95
N VAL A 116 8.25 3.28 -5.62
CA VAL A 116 7.41 2.52 -4.67
C VAL A 116 5.92 2.81 -4.85
N GLY A 117 5.56 4.01 -5.32
CA GLY A 117 4.18 4.37 -5.62
C GLY A 117 3.47 3.36 -6.54
N LEU A 118 4.20 2.75 -7.50
CA LEU A 118 3.66 1.70 -8.38
C LEU A 118 3.24 0.45 -7.60
N PHE A 119 3.93 0.14 -6.50
CA PHE A 119 3.62 -0.98 -5.61
C PHE A 119 2.47 -0.67 -4.65
N LEU A 120 2.06 0.61 -4.56
CA LEU A 120 1.02 1.13 -3.68
C LEU A 120 -0.27 1.52 -4.40
N SER A 121 -0.48 1.11 -5.65
CA SER A 121 -1.62 1.47 -6.52
C SER A 121 -1.68 2.96 -6.91
N TYR A 122 -0.58 3.69 -6.84
CA TYR A 122 -0.60 5.06 -7.33
C TYR A 122 -0.61 5.04 -8.87
N PRO A 123 -1.34 5.96 -9.53
CA PRO A 123 -1.30 6.07 -10.98
C PRO A 123 0.14 6.24 -11.48
N PRO A 124 0.57 5.48 -12.50
CA PRO A 124 1.94 5.61 -13.02
C PRO A 124 2.27 7.03 -13.47
N GLU A 125 1.29 7.80 -13.93
CA GLU A 125 1.42 9.20 -14.32
C GLU A 125 1.77 10.09 -13.13
N ASP A 126 1.20 9.81 -11.94
CA ASP A 126 1.52 10.54 -10.72
C ASP A 126 2.89 10.16 -10.18
N VAL A 127 3.27 8.87 -10.30
CA VAL A 127 4.63 8.41 -9.92
C VAL A 127 5.68 9.04 -10.83
N GLN A 128 5.45 9.08 -12.14
CA GLN A 128 6.34 9.75 -13.09
C GLN A 128 6.46 11.24 -12.77
N GLY A 129 5.31 11.93 -12.57
CA GLY A 129 5.30 13.35 -12.21
C GLY A 129 6.06 13.64 -10.92
N PHE A 130 5.93 12.76 -9.91
CA PHE A 130 6.69 12.90 -8.65
C PHE A 130 8.21 12.81 -8.88
N ILE A 131 8.66 11.88 -9.73
CA ILE A 131 10.07 11.71 -10.07
C ILE A 131 10.58 12.91 -10.87
N ASP A 132 9.85 13.32 -11.91
CA ASP A 132 10.25 14.38 -12.83
C ASP A 132 10.32 15.75 -12.15
N HIS A 133 9.35 16.05 -11.30
CA HIS A 133 9.23 17.33 -10.59
C HIS A 133 9.86 17.33 -9.20
N ARG A 134 10.57 16.26 -8.81
CA ARG A 134 11.21 16.15 -7.49
C ARG A 134 10.27 16.52 -6.35
N ALA A 135 9.06 15.98 -6.38
CA ALA A 135 7.99 16.24 -5.43
C ALA A 135 7.45 17.69 -5.40
N CYS A 136 7.83 18.57 -6.34
CA CYS A 136 7.28 19.92 -6.51
C CYS A 136 6.16 19.94 -7.57
N ASP A 137 5.52 21.09 -7.77
CA ASP A 137 4.54 21.38 -8.85
C ASP A 137 3.35 20.40 -8.96
N PHE A 138 2.94 19.81 -7.86
CA PHE A 138 1.78 18.92 -7.81
C PHE A 138 0.46 19.72 -7.80
N LYS A 139 -0.59 19.18 -8.41
CA LYS A 139 -1.92 19.79 -8.45
C LYS A 139 -2.63 19.78 -7.10
N CYS A 140 -2.55 18.64 -6.40
CA CYS A 140 -3.06 18.49 -5.04
C CYS A 140 -2.31 17.37 -4.30
N ALA A 141 -2.39 17.37 -2.97
CA ALA A 141 -1.82 16.33 -2.11
C ALA A 141 -2.92 15.67 -1.27
N GLY A 142 -2.79 14.35 -1.10
CA GLY A 142 -3.65 13.53 -0.24
C GLY A 142 -2.87 12.31 0.23
N LEU A 143 -3.27 11.11 -0.15
CA LEU A 143 -2.50 9.89 0.12
C LEU A 143 -1.20 9.83 -0.72
N TRP A 144 -1.13 10.61 -1.79
CA TRP A 144 0.07 10.90 -2.58
C TRP A 144 -0.03 12.28 -3.23
N LYS A 145 1.07 12.77 -3.82
CA LYS A 145 1.08 14.01 -4.62
C LYS A 145 0.58 13.72 -6.03
N VAL A 146 -0.45 14.44 -6.46
CA VAL A 146 -1.18 14.23 -7.72
C VAL A 146 -0.66 15.16 -8.79
N TYR A 147 -0.28 14.62 -9.93
CA TYR A 147 0.17 15.33 -11.11
C TYR A 147 -0.78 15.18 -12.30
N SER A 148 -1.54 14.09 -12.33
CA SER A 148 -2.40 13.72 -13.44
C SER A 148 -3.87 14.18 -13.25
N ASP A 149 -4.78 13.29 -12.94
CA ASP A 149 -6.23 13.52 -12.78
C ASP A 149 -6.60 13.70 -11.31
N GLU A 150 -6.75 14.95 -10.89
CA GLU A 150 -7.11 15.33 -9.53
C GLU A 150 -8.46 14.74 -9.09
N ARG A 151 -9.47 14.80 -9.96
CA ARG A 151 -10.82 14.29 -9.63
C ARG A 151 -10.80 12.77 -9.40
N ARG A 152 -10.03 12.05 -10.22
CA ARG A 152 -9.84 10.60 -10.04
C ARG A 152 -9.11 10.29 -8.74
N ALA A 153 -8.05 11.04 -8.43
CA ALA A 153 -7.29 10.87 -7.20
C ALA A 153 -8.14 11.12 -5.95
N GLN A 154 -8.92 12.21 -5.93
CA GLN A 154 -9.82 12.54 -4.81
C GLN A 154 -10.88 11.44 -4.58
N ARG A 155 -11.44 10.85 -5.65
CA ARG A 155 -12.36 9.69 -5.51
C ARG A 155 -11.66 8.48 -4.90
N LEU A 156 -10.41 8.21 -5.28
CA LEU A 156 -9.62 7.11 -4.71
C LEU A 156 -9.28 7.37 -3.24
N PHE A 157 -8.89 8.59 -2.87
CA PHE A 157 -8.63 8.98 -1.49
C PHE A 157 -9.86 8.76 -0.60
N SER A 158 -11.02 9.26 -1.04
CA SER A 158 -12.29 9.08 -0.32
C SER A 158 -12.64 7.59 -0.19
N ARG A 159 -12.49 6.82 -1.26
CA ARG A 159 -12.77 5.37 -1.25
C ARG A 159 -11.86 4.62 -0.28
N PHE A 160 -10.57 4.92 -0.25
CA PHE A 160 -9.63 4.28 0.67
C PHE A 160 -9.89 4.68 2.11
N LYS A 161 -10.19 5.95 2.36
CA LYS A 161 -10.55 6.47 3.69
C LYS A 161 -11.79 5.75 4.24
N HIS A 162 -12.91 5.77 3.51
CA HIS A 162 -14.14 5.09 3.93
C HIS A 162 -13.93 3.59 4.17
N CYS A 163 -13.13 2.93 3.32
CA CYS A 163 -12.80 1.53 3.52
C CYS A 163 -12.04 1.31 4.84
N THR A 164 -11.10 2.17 5.17
CA THR A 164 -10.34 2.08 6.43
C THR A 164 -11.25 2.29 7.63
N GLU A 165 -12.14 3.29 7.58
CA GLU A 165 -13.12 3.58 8.64
C GLU A 165 -14.06 2.38 8.88
N ASP A 166 -14.60 1.79 7.81
CA ASP A 166 -15.46 0.60 7.88
C ASP A 166 -14.72 -0.62 8.47
N TYR A 167 -13.47 -0.86 8.04
CA TYR A 167 -12.67 -1.97 8.53
C TYR A 167 -12.29 -1.81 10.01
N CYS A 168 -11.95 -0.58 10.43
CA CYS A 168 -11.69 -0.29 11.84
C CYS A 168 -12.94 -0.50 12.70
N ALA A 169 -14.11 -0.08 12.24
CA ALA A 169 -15.38 -0.32 12.94
C ALA A 169 -15.68 -1.82 13.08
N ARG A 170 -15.51 -2.60 12.00
CA ARG A 170 -15.68 -4.06 12.05
C ARG A 170 -14.69 -4.74 13.00
N TRP A 171 -13.43 -4.30 12.98
CA TRP A 171 -12.43 -4.78 13.93
C TRP A 171 -12.86 -4.55 15.38
N GLN A 172 -13.37 -3.35 15.70
CA GLN A 172 -13.88 -3.03 17.03
C GLN A 172 -15.09 -3.89 17.43
N THR A 173 -15.88 -4.41 16.49
CA THR A 173 -16.96 -5.36 16.74
C THR A 173 -16.52 -6.83 16.81
N GLY A 174 -15.20 -7.09 16.84
CA GLY A 174 -14.64 -8.42 17.03
C GLY A 174 -14.43 -9.23 15.75
N TRP A 175 -14.40 -8.59 14.57
CA TRP A 175 -13.97 -9.28 13.35
C TRP A 175 -12.45 -9.50 13.38
N ASP A 176 -12.02 -10.70 13.07
CA ASP A 176 -10.60 -11.05 12.94
C ASP A 176 -10.03 -10.76 11.53
N ILE A 177 -8.72 -10.92 11.37
CA ILE A 177 -8.03 -10.71 10.08
C ILE A 177 -8.54 -11.68 9.02
N ASP A 178 -8.85 -12.91 9.38
CA ASP A 178 -9.36 -13.88 8.42
C ASP A 178 -10.69 -13.43 7.82
N ARG A 179 -11.59 -12.93 8.64
CA ARG A 179 -12.88 -12.42 8.21
C ARG A 179 -12.79 -11.11 7.42
N LEU A 180 -11.83 -10.24 7.76
CA LEU A 180 -11.60 -8.96 7.09
C LEU A 180 -10.87 -9.11 5.74
N ALA A 181 -10.05 -10.13 5.57
CA ALA A 181 -9.30 -10.35 4.34
C ALA A 181 -10.20 -10.95 3.24
N VAL A 182 -10.51 -10.17 2.23
CA VAL A 182 -11.31 -10.61 1.07
C VAL A 182 -10.44 -11.44 0.12
N ALA A 183 -10.91 -12.63 -0.25
CA ALA A 183 -10.21 -13.48 -1.21
C ALA A 183 -10.20 -12.86 -2.61
N THR A 184 -9.07 -12.95 -3.32
CA THR A 184 -9.00 -12.58 -4.73
C THR A 184 -9.82 -13.60 -5.53
N ARG A 185 -10.83 -13.15 -6.27
CA ARG A 185 -11.59 -14.02 -7.18
C ARG A 185 -10.65 -14.58 -8.23
N ARG A 186 -10.60 -15.91 -8.37
CA ARG A 186 -9.99 -16.54 -9.54
C ARG A 186 -10.79 -16.09 -10.76
N ALA A 187 -10.11 -15.63 -11.81
CA ALA A 187 -10.76 -15.32 -13.09
C ALA A 187 -11.48 -16.59 -13.56
N GLY A 188 -12.82 -16.62 -13.54
CA GLY A 188 -13.59 -17.77 -14.00
C GLY A 188 -14.99 -17.98 -13.41
N THR A 189 -15.44 -17.18 -12.44
CA THR A 189 -16.82 -17.34 -11.95
C THR A 189 -17.45 -15.98 -11.66
N GLN A 190 -18.41 -15.60 -12.49
CA GLN A 190 -19.26 -14.44 -12.28
C GLN A 190 -20.31 -14.78 -11.21
N PRO A 191 -20.45 -14.01 -10.14
CA PRO A 191 -21.66 -14.08 -9.35
C PRO A 191 -22.44 -12.78 -9.43
N ALA A 192 -23.75 -12.97 -9.25
CA ALA A 192 -24.79 -11.99 -9.27
C ALA A 192 -24.58 -10.79 -8.33
N SER A 193 -25.15 -9.68 -8.77
CA SER A 193 -25.30 -8.39 -8.09
C SER A 193 -25.68 -8.51 -6.61
N ASP A 194 -24.85 -7.95 -5.72
CA ASP A 194 -25.25 -7.60 -4.38
C ASP A 194 -25.23 -6.09 -4.21
N THR A 195 -26.38 -5.55 -3.99
CA THR A 195 -26.72 -4.15 -3.78
C THR A 195 -26.13 -3.68 -2.43
N PHE A 196 -25.20 -2.77 -2.50
CA PHE A 196 -24.60 -2.09 -1.35
C PHE A 196 -25.63 -1.12 -0.71
N ARG A 197 -26.22 -1.49 0.41
CA ARG A 197 -27.03 -0.60 1.26
C ARG A 197 -26.10 0.26 2.13
N ARG A 198 -26.32 1.58 2.10
CA ARG A 198 -25.65 2.56 2.96
C ARG A 198 -26.13 2.45 4.40
N PRO A 199 -25.26 2.45 5.40
CA PRO A 199 -25.55 2.89 6.76
C PRO A 199 -25.12 4.33 6.97
N GLY A 200 -25.87 5.03 7.85
CA GLY A 200 -25.79 6.45 8.13
C GLY A 200 -24.53 6.92 8.85
N LEU A 201 -24.33 8.23 8.76
CA LEU A 201 -23.24 9.05 9.30
C LEU A 201 -23.08 8.94 10.82
N CYS A 202 -21.85 8.74 11.31
CA CYS A 202 -21.43 9.10 12.66
C CYS A 202 -19.99 9.63 12.67
N GLY A 203 -19.84 10.72 13.35
CA GLY A 203 -18.79 11.56 13.88
C GLY A 203 -17.30 11.28 13.69
N GLY A 204 -16.58 12.36 13.44
CA GLY A 204 -15.16 12.44 13.10
C GLY A 204 -14.21 12.01 14.22
N GLY A 205 -13.22 11.22 13.79
CA GLY A 205 -11.94 11.02 14.46
C GLY A 205 -10.83 11.17 13.45
N LYS A 206 -9.86 12.02 13.73
CA LYS A 206 -8.68 12.21 12.88
C LYS A 206 -7.87 10.91 12.84
N CYS A 207 -7.80 10.30 11.67
CA CYS A 207 -6.96 9.15 11.41
C CYS A 207 -5.71 9.65 10.67
N ASP A 208 -4.55 9.66 11.36
CA ASP A 208 -3.27 10.09 10.80
C ASP A 208 -2.68 9.01 9.86
N THR A 209 -3.29 8.87 8.68
CA THR A 209 -2.84 7.90 7.65
C THR A 209 -1.82 8.52 6.67
N ILE A 210 -1.17 9.62 7.04
CA ILE A 210 -0.26 10.40 6.15
C ILE A 210 1.22 9.99 6.29
N ALA A 211 1.54 8.89 7.01
CA ALA A 211 2.90 8.67 7.52
C ALA A 211 3.95 8.19 6.50
N ALA A 212 3.59 7.59 5.36
CA ALA A 212 4.60 6.94 4.51
C ALA A 212 5.34 7.89 3.53
N MET A 213 4.72 8.99 3.12
CA MET A 213 5.39 10.00 2.26
C MET A 213 5.72 11.31 2.98
N SER A 214 5.23 11.53 4.21
CA SER A 214 5.50 12.75 4.98
C SER A 214 6.84 12.74 5.74
N LEU A 215 7.53 11.61 5.82
CA LEU A 215 8.81 11.51 6.52
C LEU A 215 9.98 12.19 5.79
N GLU A 216 9.88 12.42 4.48
CA GLU A 216 10.93 13.06 3.70
C GLU A 216 10.74 14.58 3.47
N THR A 217 9.51 15.09 3.56
CA THR A 217 9.23 16.52 3.31
C THR A 217 9.72 17.45 4.41
N ARG A 218 10.26 16.96 5.54
CA ARG A 218 10.82 17.80 6.61
C ARG A 218 12.31 18.12 6.46
N ARG A 219 13.02 17.56 5.46
CA ARG A 219 14.46 17.83 5.26
C ARG A 219 14.79 18.66 4.03
N ASP A 220 13.87 18.85 3.08
CA ASP A 220 14.11 19.64 1.86
C ASP A 220 13.17 20.86 1.76
N THR A 221 13.22 21.75 2.78
CA THR A 221 12.72 23.13 2.63
C THR A 221 13.86 24.02 2.18
N SER A 222 14.39 23.82 0.98
CA SER A 222 15.15 24.83 0.28
C SER A 222 14.88 24.75 -1.21
N CYS A 223 13.68 25.18 -1.62
CA CYS A 223 13.49 25.73 -2.95
C CYS A 223 13.78 27.22 -2.83
N GLY A 224 15.05 27.62 -3.10
CA GLY A 224 15.47 29.00 -3.39
C GLY A 224 15.34 29.24 -4.87
#